data_ec4d02c1e62dd0d8f79f4d083a34733a
#
_entry.id   ec4d02c1e62dd0d8f79f4d083a34733a
#
_cell.length_a   1.000
_cell.length_b   1.000
_cell.length_c   1.000
_cell.angle_alpha   90.00
_cell.angle_beta   90.00
_cell.angle_gamma   90.00
#
_symmetry.space_group_name_H-M   'P 1'
#
loop_
_entity.id
_entity.type
_entity.pdbx_description
1 polymer ?
#
loop_
_entity_poly.entity_id
_entity_poly.type
_entity_poly.pdbx_seq_one_letter_code
_entity_poly.pdbx_strand_id
1 'polypeptide(L)'
;AYDCIGKTMESAGFKTANLHNQVLSMGEWGWVLGTKNKHISADQLKEKLQNIEFKNVQTNWINNEAMQLITSFGKDFFKSNDSIEINKIHNPVLYKYYLNGNWDLY
;
A
#
# COMPACT_ATOMS: atom_id res chain seq x y z
N ALA A 1 0.70 0.78 11.02
CA ALA A 1 0.35 2.03 10.30
C ALA A 1 -0.10 1.75 8.87
N TYR A 2 0.59 0.87 8.17
CA TYR A 2 0.31 0.56 6.76
C TYR A 2 -1.14 0.09 6.55
N ASP A 3 -1.60 -0.90 7.31
CA ASP A 3 -2.96 -1.42 7.20
C ASP A 3 -4.00 -0.37 7.60
N CYS A 4 -3.68 0.46 8.56
CA CYS A 4 -4.55 1.57 8.98
C CYS A 4 -4.76 2.58 7.85
N ILE A 5 -3.70 2.93 7.12
CA ILE A 5 -3.78 3.84 5.97
C ILE A 5 -4.70 3.26 4.90
N GLY A 6 -4.48 2.01 4.50
CA GLY A 6 -5.31 1.34 3.49
C GLY A 6 -6.77 1.27 3.90
N LYS A 7 -7.04 0.85 5.13
CA LYS A 7 -8.39 0.72 5.67
C LYS A 7 -9.10 2.07 5.74
N THR A 8 -8.38 3.12 6.11
CA THR A 8 -8.92 4.49 6.16
C THR A 8 -9.29 4.98 4.75
N MET A 9 -8.42 4.74 3.76
CA MET A 9 -8.70 5.11 2.37
C MET A 9 -9.93 4.38 1.83
N GLU A 10 -10.05 3.08 2.10
CA GLU A 10 -11.22 2.30 1.69
C GLU A 10 -12.51 2.85 2.30
N SER A 11 -12.49 3.24 3.58
CA SER A 11 -13.65 3.82 4.24
C SER A 11 -14.06 5.17 3.66
N ALA A 12 -13.11 5.88 3.03
CA ALA A 12 -13.36 7.15 2.35
C ALA A 12 -13.85 6.97 0.90
N GLY A 13 -14.01 5.73 0.45
CA GLY A 13 -14.56 5.42 -0.88
C GLY A 13 -13.51 5.12 -1.95
N PHE A 14 -12.25 4.99 -1.58
CA PHE A 14 -11.20 4.60 -2.53
C PHE A 14 -11.17 3.09 -2.76
N LYS A 15 -10.91 2.70 -4.00
CA LYS A 15 -10.42 1.36 -4.31
C LYS A 15 -8.91 1.41 -4.19
N THR A 16 -8.31 0.47 -3.47
CA THR A 16 -6.89 0.55 -3.11
C THR A 16 -6.09 -0.63 -3.64
N ALA A 17 -4.83 -0.36 -3.93
CA ALA A 17 -3.81 -1.38 -4.20
C ALA A 17 -2.62 -1.11 -3.30
N ASN A 18 -2.12 -2.15 -2.66
CA ASN A 18 -0.96 -2.07 -1.78
C ASN A 18 0.32 -2.30 -2.57
N LEU A 19 1.33 -1.51 -2.25
CA LEU A 19 2.66 -1.59 -2.86
C LEU A 19 3.71 -1.67 -1.76
N HIS A 20 4.78 -2.41 -1.98
CA HIS A 20 5.89 -2.47 -1.03
C HIS A 20 7.23 -2.66 -1.73
N ASN A 21 8.30 -2.22 -1.08
CA ASN A 21 9.64 -2.45 -1.55
C ASN A 21 10.63 -2.40 -0.39
N GLN A 22 11.76 -3.07 -0.56
CA GLN A 22 12.86 -3.01 0.40
C GLN A 22 13.73 -1.80 0.09
N VAL A 23 13.86 -0.91 1.06
CA VAL A 23 14.77 0.24 0.98
C VAL A 23 15.99 -0.07 1.85
N LEU A 24 17.18 -0.09 1.25
CA LEU A 24 18.40 -0.56 1.91
C LEU A 24 18.70 0.11 3.25
N SER A 25 18.43 1.41 3.35
CA SER A 25 18.72 2.19 4.56
C SER A 25 17.56 2.23 5.55
N MET A 26 16.35 1.83 5.15
CA MET A 26 15.13 2.04 5.94
C MET A 26 14.31 0.77 6.15
N GLY A 27 14.73 -0.35 5.56
CA GLY A 27 13.95 -1.59 5.62
C GLY A 27 12.80 -1.62 4.63
N GLU A 28 11.76 -2.37 4.95
CA GLU A 28 10.60 -2.49 4.08
C GLU A 28 9.72 -1.26 4.17
N TRP A 29 9.35 -0.73 3.02
CA TRP A 29 8.52 0.47 2.89
C TRP A 29 7.27 0.15 2.10
N GLY A 30 6.12 0.65 2.55
CA GLY A 30 4.84 0.40 1.92
C GLY A 30 4.16 1.67 1.42
N TRP A 31 3.41 1.52 0.35
CA TRP A 31 2.55 2.58 -0.19
C TRP A 31 1.15 2.00 -0.42
N VAL A 32 0.16 2.87 -0.37
CA VAL A 32 -1.22 2.52 -0.73
C VAL A 32 -1.65 3.45 -1.85
N LEU A 33 -1.93 2.88 -3.02
CA LEU A 33 -2.46 3.63 -4.15
C LEU A 33 -3.98 3.53 -4.13
N GLY A 34 -4.67 4.67 -4.22
CA GLY A 34 -6.13 4.71 -4.21
C GLY A 34 -6.69 5.37 -5.46
N THR A 35 -7.85 4.89 -5.91
CA THR A 35 -8.62 5.52 -6.99
C THR A 35 -10.08 5.66 -6.58
N LYS A 36 -10.71 6.74 -7.00
CA LYS A 36 -12.17 6.95 -6.84
C LYS A 36 -12.97 6.51 -8.06
N ASN A 37 -12.36 5.88 -9.04
CA ASN A 37 -13.05 5.38 -10.22
C ASN A 37 -14.02 4.27 -9.81
N LYS A 38 -15.32 4.53 -9.97
CA LYS A 38 -16.39 3.61 -9.57
C LYS A 38 -16.51 2.39 -10.50
N HIS A 39 -15.89 2.44 -11.68
CA HIS A 39 -15.97 1.39 -12.69
C HIS A 39 -14.85 0.36 -12.57
N ILE A 40 -14.00 0.48 -11.57
CA ILE A 40 -12.87 -0.43 -11.36
C ILE A 40 -12.92 -0.99 -9.94
N SER A 41 -12.66 -2.29 -9.79
CA SER A 41 -12.50 -2.93 -8.49
C SER A 41 -11.06 -2.85 -8.01
N ALA A 42 -10.82 -3.16 -6.74
CA ALA A 42 -9.45 -3.23 -6.19
C ALA A 42 -8.60 -4.26 -6.93
N ASP A 43 -9.17 -5.42 -7.26
CA ASP A 43 -8.47 -6.47 -8.01
C ASP A 43 -8.11 -6.01 -9.42
N GLN A 44 -9.00 -5.28 -10.09
CA GLN A 44 -8.74 -4.71 -11.41
C GLN A 44 -7.66 -3.64 -11.35
N LEU A 45 -7.62 -2.82 -10.29
CA LEU A 45 -6.57 -1.84 -10.07
C LEU A 45 -5.21 -2.51 -9.94
N LYS A 46 -5.12 -3.56 -9.12
CA LYS A 46 -3.90 -4.34 -8.95
C LYS A 46 -3.45 -4.96 -10.28
N GLU A 47 -4.37 -5.54 -11.04
CA GLU A 47 -4.07 -6.12 -12.34
C GLU A 47 -3.51 -5.09 -13.31
N LYS A 48 -4.09 -3.89 -13.36
CA LYS A 48 -3.58 -2.80 -14.19
C LYS A 48 -2.17 -2.40 -13.80
N LEU A 49 -1.87 -2.32 -12.51
CA LEU A 49 -0.54 -1.99 -12.02
C LEU A 49 0.48 -3.07 -12.39
N GLN A 50 0.10 -4.34 -12.32
CA GLN A 50 0.98 -5.46 -12.68
C GLN A 50 1.30 -5.52 -14.18
N ASN A 51 0.43 -4.97 -15.02
CA ASN A 51 0.57 -4.98 -16.48
C ASN A 51 0.96 -3.62 -17.05
N ILE A 52 1.31 -2.65 -16.21
CA ILE A 52 1.66 -1.31 -16.66
C ILE A 52 2.99 -1.31 -17.44
N GLU A 53 3.04 -0.51 -18.51
CA GLU A 53 4.24 -0.32 -19.32
C GLU A 53 4.69 1.14 -19.25
N PHE A 54 6.00 1.36 -19.14
CA PHE A 54 6.58 2.70 -19.03
C PHE A 54 7.24 3.09 -20.35
N LYS A 55 6.44 3.21 -21.42
CA LYS A 55 6.97 3.49 -22.78
C LYS A 55 7.33 4.96 -23.00
N ASN A 56 6.57 5.88 -22.40
CA ASN A 56 6.71 7.33 -22.63
C ASN A 56 7.20 8.08 -21.40
N VAL A 57 7.59 7.36 -20.35
CA VAL A 57 8.07 7.94 -19.09
C VAL A 57 9.45 7.35 -18.78
N GLN A 58 10.43 8.22 -18.64
CA GLN A 58 11.76 7.79 -18.25
C GLN A 58 11.80 7.52 -16.75
N THR A 59 12.20 6.32 -16.37
CA THR A 59 12.34 5.91 -14.97
C THR A 59 13.75 5.41 -14.71
N ASN A 60 14.22 5.54 -13.45
CA ASN A 60 15.56 5.08 -13.08
C ASN A 60 15.61 3.60 -12.74
N TRP A 61 14.53 3.07 -12.15
CA TRP A 61 14.51 1.68 -11.68
C TRP A 61 13.23 0.94 -12.04
N ILE A 62 12.07 1.61 -12.01
CA ILE A 62 10.79 0.95 -12.13
C ILE A 62 10.51 0.54 -13.58
N ASN A 63 10.06 -0.69 -13.76
CA ASN A 63 9.59 -1.23 -15.04
C ASN A 63 8.46 -2.23 -14.77
N ASN A 64 8.00 -2.95 -15.79
CA ASN A 64 6.91 -3.91 -15.63
C ASN A 64 7.25 -5.01 -14.62
N GLU A 65 8.45 -5.56 -14.66
CA GLU A 65 8.88 -6.60 -13.71
C GLU A 65 8.94 -6.07 -12.28
N ALA A 66 9.47 -4.86 -12.11
CA ALA A 66 9.50 -4.20 -10.80
C ALA A 66 8.08 -3.96 -10.27
N MET A 67 7.14 -3.56 -11.14
CA MET A 67 5.74 -3.39 -10.75
C MET A 67 5.10 -4.71 -10.31
N GLN A 68 5.43 -5.82 -10.96
CA GLN A 68 4.97 -7.13 -10.52
C GLN A 68 5.52 -7.48 -9.14
N LEU A 69 6.78 -7.18 -8.88
CA LEU A 69 7.41 -7.44 -7.59
C LEU A 69 6.78 -6.60 -6.47
N ILE A 70 6.65 -5.30 -6.67
CA ILE A 70 6.17 -4.40 -5.61
C ILE A 70 4.68 -4.51 -5.33
N THR A 71 3.91 -5.13 -6.23
CA THR A 71 2.49 -5.42 -6.02
C THR A 71 2.23 -6.84 -5.50
N SER A 72 3.27 -7.65 -5.32
CA SER A 72 3.16 -9.04 -4.87
C SER A 72 3.55 -9.15 -3.39
N PHE A 73 2.76 -9.90 -2.63
CA PHE A 73 2.97 -10.10 -1.20
C PHE A 73 3.10 -11.59 -0.90
N GLY A 74 3.92 -11.90 0.08
CA GLY A 74 4.08 -13.28 0.53
C GLY A 74 2.83 -13.79 1.24
N LYS A 75 2.80 -15.08 1.45
CA LYS A 75 1.72 -15.74 2.20
C LYS A 75 1.61 -15.15 3.60
N ASP A 76 0.38 -14.96 4.06
CA ASP A 76 0.06 -14.45 5.39
C ASP A 76 0.54 -13.03 5.69
N PHE A 77 0.93 -12.24 4.68
CA PHE A 77 1.38 -10.86 4.88
C PHE A 77 0.30 -9.97 5.52
N PHE A 78 -0.96 -10.09 5.07
CA PHE A 78 -2.09 -9.31 5.58
C PHE A 78 -2.91 -10.06 6.62
N LYS A 79 -2.26 -10.86 7.42
CA LYS A 79 -2.89 -11.66 8.47
C LYS A 79 -3.39 -10.76 9.60
N SER A 80 -4.63 -10.97 10.06
CA SER A 80 -5.18 -10.35 11.28
C SER A 80 -5.36 -8.83 11.25
N ASN A 81 -5.81 -8.26 10.13
CA ASN A 81 -6.07 -6.82 10.11
C ASN A 81 -7.46 -6.41 10.61
N ASP A 82 -8.30 -7.35 11.06
CA ASP A 82 -9.65 -7.07 11.56
C ASP A 82 -9.66 -6.19 12.81
N SER A 83 -8.62 -6.24 13.61
CA SER A 83 -8.46 -5.42 14.82
C SER A 83 -7.95 -4.00 14.52
N ILE A 84 -7.55 -3.71 13.29
CA ILE A 84 -7.01 -2.41 12.91
C ILE A 84 -8.15 -1.42 12.75
N GLU A 85 -8.05 -0.29 13.45
CA GLU A 85 -9.05 0.77 13.42
C GLU A 85 -8.80 1.76 12.28
N ILE A 86 -9.88 2.41 11.84
CA ILE A 86 -9.82 3.49 10.85
C ILE A 86 -9.36 4.77 11.52
N ASN A 87 -8.46 5.51 10.87
CA ASN A 87 -8.01 6.81 11.34
C ASN A 87 -9.08 7.87 11.06
N LYS A 88 -9.50 8.60 12.09
CA LYS A 88 -10.54 9.63 12.01
C LYS A 88 -10.09 10.89 12.75
N ILE A 89 -10.72 12.04 12.43
CA ILE A 89 -10.42 13.32 13.09
C ILE A 89 -10.60 13.22 14.61
N HIS A 90 -11.67 12.54 15.06
CA HIS A 90 -11.96 12.39 16.51
C HIS A 90 -11.38 11.10 17.11
N ASN A 91 -10.72 10.29 16.30
CA ASN A 91 -10.03 9.09 16.77
C ASN A 91 -8.78 8.85 15.89
N PRO A 92 -7.71 9.64 16.10
CA PRO A 92 -6.51 9.60 15.25
C PRO A 92 -5.59 8.44 15.62
N VAL A 93 -6.01 7.21 15.33
CA VAL A 93 -5.29 5.98 15.72
C VAL A 93 -4.03 5.75 14.90
N LEU A 94 -3.91 6.33 13.70
CA LEU A 94 -2.74 6.15 12.84
C LEU A 94 -1.45 6.56 13.56
N TYR A 95 -1.48 7.65 14.31
CA TYR A 95 -0.34 8.10 15.07
C TYR A 95 0.12 7.07 16.10
N LYS A 96 -0.84 6.40 16.77
CA LYS A 96 -0.54 5.34 17.72
C LYS A 96 0.11 4.14 17.07
N TYR A 97 -0.40 3.71 15.92
CA TYR A 97 0.19 2.61 15.15
C TYR A 97 1.59 2.96 14.67
N TYR A 98 1.81 4.21 14.28
CA TYR A 98 3.11 4.70 13.86
C TYR A 98 4.12 4.65 15.01
N LEU A 99 3.73 5.08 16.20
CA LEU A 99 4.59 5.04 17.38
C LEU A 99 4.92 3.62 17.84
N ASN A 100 4.03 2.65 17.59
CA ASN A 100 4.24 1.24 17.93
C ASN A 100 5.07 0.50 16.88
N GLY A 101 5.50 1.17 15.83
CA GLY A 101 6.39 0.61 14.82
C GLY A 101 7.77 0.30 15.38
N ASN A 102 8.47 -0.62 14.75
CA ASN A 102 9.78 -1.06 15.20
C ASN A 102 10.88 -0.18 14.60
N TRP A 103 10.96 1.05 15.09
CA TRP A 103 11.88 2.08 14.58
C TRP A 103 13.34 1.83 14.94
N ASP A 104 13.60 1.00 15.94
CA ASP A 104 14.96 0.69 16.39
C ASP A 104 15.76 -0.11 15.34
N LEU A 105 15.08 -0.63 14.33
CA LEU A 105 15.72 -1.39 13.25
C LEU A 105 16.20 -0.51 12.09
N TYR A 106 15.88 0.76 12.10
CA TYR A 106 16.12 1.65 10.95
C TYR A 106 17.06 2.81 11.25
#